data_215b85f9a435ffd9f534ad11ba758aea
#
_entry.id   215b85f9a435ffd9f534ad11ba758aea
#
_cell.length_a   1.000
_cell.length_b   1.000
_cell.length_c   1.000
_cell.angle_alpha   90.00
_cell.angle_beta   90.00
_cell.angle_gamma   90.00
#
_symmetry.space_group_name_H-M   'P 1'
#
loop_
_entity.id
_entity.type
_entity.pdbx_description
1 polymer ?
#
loop_
_entity_poly.entity_id
_entity_poly.type
_entity_poly.pdbx_seq_one_letter_code
_entity_poly.pdbx_strand_id
1 'polypeptide(L)'
;MTASWGTLGHLWNKDVAIIFIRPQRYTKEFVDESDTFTLSFFNDKHNELSYLGTKSGKDEDKVSNVNFHVEMVDGNPTFKEAKEVFICKKIYVGKLEKEHFLLPEIYKKNYPLDDLHYVYIGEITDVYANK
;
A
#
# COMPACT_ATOMS: atom_id res chain seq x y z
N MET A 1 -1.72 2.99 -6.00
CA MET A 1 -0.28 2.67 -6.00
C MET A 1 -0.10 1.19 -5.75
N THR A 2 0.90 0.59 -6.37
CA THR A 2 1.23 -0.82 -6.14
C THR A 2 2.15 -0.95 -4.92
N ALA A 3 1.80 -1.84 -4.00
CA ALA A 3 2.63 -2.17 -2.85
C ALA A 3 3.45 -3.42 -3.17
N SER A 4 4.78 -3.26 -3.30
CA SER A 4 5.66 -4.39 -3.62
C SER A 4 6.24 -5.03 -2.35
N TRP A 5 6.46 -4.24 -1.32
CA TRP A 5 7.02 -4.69 -0.05
C TRP A 5 5.97 -4.58 1.03
N GLY A 6 5.89 -5.59 1.83
CA GLY A 6 4.92 -5.67 2.89
C GLY A 6 4.65 -7.10 3.28
N THR A 7 3.73 -7.29 4.19
CA THR A 7 3.40 -8.62 4.68
C THR A 7 2.00 -8.66 5.28
N LEU A 8 1.45 -9.85 5.35
CA LEU A 8 0.25 -10.16 6.12
C LEU A 8 0.67 -11.06 7.27
N GLY A 9 0.16 -10.83 8.45
CA GLY A 9 0.57 -11.63 9.59
C GLY A 9 -0.26 -11.37 10.83
N HIS A 10 0.36 -11.64 11.98
CA HIS A 10 -0.29 -11.57 13.27
C HIS A 10 0.58 -10.75 14.22
N LEU A 11 0.00 -9.73 14.83
CA LEU A 11 0.70 -8.83 15.75
C LEU A 11 -0.30 -8.25 16.73
N TRP A 12 0.08 -8.17 18.01
CA TRP A 12 -0.78 -7.65 19.08
C TRP A 12 -2.12 -8.39 19.17
N ASN A 13 -2.09 -9.69 18.93
CA ASN A 13 -3.28 -10.54 18.90
C ASN A 13 -4.31 -10.13 17.84
N LYS A 14 -3.86 -9.54 16.76
CA LYS A 14 -4.70 -9.11 15.64
C LYS A 14 -4.14 -9.62 14.33
N ASP A 15 -5.01 -9.89 13.38
CA ASP A 15 -4.58 -10.11 12.00
C ASP A 15 -4.26 -8.77 11.38
N VAL A 16 -3.04 -8.61 10.88
CA VAL A 16 -2.55 -7.32 10.42
C VAL A 16 -1.99 -7.39 9.01
N ALA A 17 -2.06 -6.26 8.32
CA ALA A 17 -1.32 -6.00 7.10
C ALA A 17 -0.29 -4.91 7.40
N ILE A 18 0.94 -5.11 6.94
CA ILE A 18 2.02 -4.14 7.08
C ILE A 18 2.43 -3.69 5.69
N ILE A 19 2.35 -2.38 5.45
CA ILE A 19 2.74 -1.79 4.17
C ILE A 19 3.79 -0.72 4.38
N PHE A 20 4.56 -0.45 3.32
CA PHE A 20 5.64 0.53 3.32
C PHE A 20 5.39 1.54 2.21
N ILE A 21 5.42 2.82 2.54
CA ILE A 21 5.18 3.89 1.56
C ILE A 21 6.31 4.92 1.67
N ARG A 22 6.96 5.23 0.54
CA ARG A 22 7.98 6.29 0.50
C ARG A 22 7.33 7.66 0.66
N PRO A 23 8.05 8.63 1.26
CA PRO A 23 7.45 9.95 1.55
C PRO A 23 6.98 10.71 0.32
N GLN A 24 7.57 10.46 -0.85
CA GLN A 24 7.20 11.18 -2.08
C GLN A 24 6.02 10.58 -2.83
N ARG A 25 5.50 9.41 -2.41
CA ARG A 25 4.34 8.80 -3.09
C ARG A 25 3.07 9.60 -2.80
N TYR A 26 2.33 9.91 -3.86
CA TYR A 26 1.07 10.65 -3.74
C TYR A 26 0.05 9.94 -2.85
N THR A 27 -0.01 8.62 -2.93
CA THR A 27 -0.90 7.79 -2.11
C THR A 27 -0.72 8.03 -0.62
N LYS A 28 0.50 8.39 -0.18
CA LYS A 28 0.78 8.66 1.23
C LYS A 28 -0.10 9.76 1.81
N GLU A 29 -0.40 10.80 1.03
CA GLU A 29 -1.27 11.88 1.48
C GLU A 29 -2.64 11.37 1.89
N PHE A 30 -3.20 10.46 1.09
CA PHE A 30 -4.52 9.88 1.34
C PHE A 30 -4.52 8.90 2.50
N VAL A 31 -3.50 8.06 2.60
CA VAL A 31 -3.39 7.09 3.70
C VAL A 31 -3.20 7.81 5.03
N ASP A 32 -2.41 8.89 5.06
CA ASP A 32 -2.18 9.66 6.28
C ASP A 32 -3.46 10.34 6.78
N GLU A 33 -4.31 10.81 5.87
CA GLU A 33 -5.56 11.51 6.21
C GLU A 33 -6.69 10.57 6.63
N SER A 34 -6.61 9.30 6.28
CA SER A 34 -7.67 8.31 6.53
C SER A 34 -7.38 7.45 7.74
N ASP A 35 -8.43 6.97 8.41
CA ASP A 35 -8.31 5.98 9.48
C ASP A 35 -8.07 4.57 8.94
N THR A 36 -8.36 4.36 7.66
CA THR A 36 -8.29 3.05 7.00
C THR A 36 -7.47 3.12 5.73
N PHE A 37 -7.01 1.96 5.29
CA PHE A 37 -6.53 1.76 3.92
C PHE A 37 -7.02 0.41 3.42
N THR A 38 -6.99 0.23 2.10
CA THR A 38 -7.38 -1.04 1.48
C THR A 38 -6.22 -1.64 0.69
N LEU A 39 -6.19 -2.97 0.67
CA LEU A 39 -5.29 -3.73 -0.16
C LEU A 39 -6.11 -4.55 -1.14
N SER A 40 -5.85 -4.37 -2.42
CA SER A 40 -6.54 -5.07 -3.50
C SER A 40 -5.59 -6.05 -4.16
N PHE A 41 -6.02 -7.29 -4.30
CA PHE A 41 -5.26 -8.36 -4.93
C PHE A 41 -5.91 -8.76 -6.25
N PHE A 42 -5.09 -8.99 -7.26
CA PHE A 42 -5.56 -9.21 -8.63
C PHE A 42 -4.98 -10.51 -9.19
N ASN A 43 -5.68 -11.07 -10.18
CA ASN A 43 -5.17 -12.17 -11.01
C ASN A 43 -4.73 -11.59 -12.36
N ASP A 44 -3.57 -12.02 -12.84
CA ASP A 44 -3.09 -11.74 -14.21
C ASP A 44 -3.09 -10.27 -14.61
N LYS A 45 -2.71 -9.39 -13.66
CA LYS A 45 -2.66 -7.94 -13.87
C LYS A 45 -1.25 -7.37 -13.68
N HIS A 46 -0.22 -8.13 -14.04
CA HIS A 46 1.19 -7.73 -13.83
C HIS A 46 1.53 -6.40 -14.49
N ASN A 47 1.10 -6.21 -15.75
CA ASN A 47 1.42 -4.99 -16.48
C ASN A 47 0.72 -3.77 -15.86
N GLU A 48 -0.55 -3.92 -15.50
CA GLU A 48 -1.33 -2.87 -14.86
C GLU A 48 -0.76 -2.49 -13.51
N LEU A 49 -0.38 -3.48 -12.69
CA LEU A 49 0.20 -3.24 -11.37
C LEU A 49 1.59 -2.59 -11.49
N SER A 50 2.39 -3.00 -12.45
CA SER A 50 3.69 -2.37 -12.72
C SER A 50 3.52 -0.90 -13.11
N TYR A 51 2.57 -0.61 -13.99
CA TYR A 51 2.26 0.76 -14.39
C TYR A 51 1.82 1.61 -13.20
N LEU A 52 0.88 1.11 -12.38
CA LEU A 52 0.39 1.81 -11.20
C LEU A 52 1.50 2.06 -10.17
N GLY A 53 2.51 1.18 -10.13
CA GLY A 53 3.64 1.29 -9.21
C GLY A 53 4.72 2.28 -9.66
N THR A 54 4.76 2.64 -10.95
CA THR A 54 5.82 3.50 -11.51
C THR A 54 5.36 4.92 -11.81
N LYS A 55 4.05 5.17 -11.93
CA LYS A 55 3.50 6.49 -12.25
C LYS A 55 2.86 7.13 -11.03
N SER A 56 2.80 8.46 -11.02
CA SER A 56 2.16 9.22 -9.95
C SER A 56 0.75 9.64 -10.36
N GLY A 57 -0.21 9.50 -9.45
CA GLY A 57 -1.57 10.02 -9.64
C GLY A 57 -1.64 11.55 -9.70
N LYS A 58 -0.57 12.25 -9.29
CA LYS A 58 -0.47 13.72 -9.48
C LYS A 58 -0.29 14.10 -10.94
N ASP A 59 0.39 13.25 -11.71
CA ASP A 59 0.79 13.55 -13.07
C ASP A 59 -0.25 13.08 -14.10
N GLU A 60 -1.02 12.05 -13.75
CA GLU A 60 -1.99 11.45 -14.68
C GLU A 60 -3.06 10.66 -13.95
N ASP A 61 -4.19 10.44 -14.60
CA ASP A 61 -5.24 9.54 -14.13
C ASP A 61 -4.85 8.10 -14.47
N LYS A 62 -3.93 7.54 -13.67
CA LYS A 62 -3.36 6.23 -13.93
C LYS A 62 -4.35 5.07 -13.78
N VAL A 63 -5.38 5.25 -12.95
CA VAL A 63 -6.42 4.22 -12.76
C VAL A 63 -7.21 4.03 -14.02
N SER A 64 -7.66 5.12 -14.66
CA SER A 64 -8.34 5.05 -15.95
C SER A 64 -7.43 4.51 -17.04
N ASN A 65 -6.13 4.85 -17.00
CA ASN A 65 -5.17 4.42 -18.02
C ASN A 65 -4.96 2.90 -18.04
N VAL A 66 -5.22 2.20 -16.94
CA VAL A 66 -5.18 0.72 -16.90
C VAL A 66 -6.56 0.10 -16.95
N ASN A 67 -7.61 0.90 -17.20
CA ASN A 67 -9.00 0.46 -17.24
C ASN A 67 -9.50 -0.18 -15.96
N PHE A 68 -8.97 0.26 -14.82
CA PHE A 68 -9.52 -0.11 -13.53
C PHE A 68 -10.63 0.86 -13.14
N HIS A 69 -11.58 0.36 -12.35
CA HIS A 69 -12.73 1.15 -11.89
C HIS A 69 -12.76 1.17 -10.37
N VAL A 70 -12.78 2.38 -9.81
CA VAL A 70 -12.91 2.55 -8.35
C VAL A 70 -14.33 2.23 -7.93
N GLU A 71 -14.44 1.45 -6.86
CA GLU A 71 -15.69 1.05 -6.25
C GLU A 71 -15.58 1.30 -4.75
N MET A 72 -16.68 1.76 -4.15
CA MET A 72 -16.71 2.02 -2.70
C MET A 72 -17.33 0.84 -1.97
N VAL A 73 -16.63 0.30 -0.96
CA VAL A 73 -17.12 -0.76 -0.10
C VAL A 73 -17.05 -0.26 1.34
N ASP A 74 -18.18 -0.11 1.98
CA ASP A 74 -18.30 0.41 3.36
C ASP A 74 -17.53 1.72 3.55
N GLY A 75 -17.62 2.63 2.56
CA GLY A 75 -16.92 3.91 2.59
C GLY A 75 -15.44 3.85 2.26
N ASN A 76 -14.92 2.70 1.86
CA ASN A 76 -13.51 2.52 1.51
C ASN A 76 -13.34 2.32 0.00
N PRO A 77 -12.36 3.00 -0.63
CA PRO A 77 -12.13 2.84 -2.06
C PRO A 77 -11.45 1.50 -2.35
N THR A 78 -11.98 0.80 -3.33
CA THR A 78 -11.41 -0.45 -3.84
C THR A 78 -11.46 -0.43 -5.37
N PHE A 79 -11.01 -1.51 -5.99
CA PHE A 79 -11.10 -1.67 -7.45
C PHE A 79 -12.06 -2.79 -7.79
N LYS A 80 -12.96 -2.52 -8.70
CA LYS A 80 -13.94 -3.50 -9.18
C LYS A 80 -13.26 -4.75 -9.73
N GLU A 81 -12.09 -4.58 -10.34
CA GLU A 81 -11.29 -5.66 -10.95
C GLU A 81 -10.52 -6.51 -9.94
N ALA A 82 -10.48 -6.11 -8.67
CA ALA A 82 -9.79 -6.88 -7.64
C ALA A 82 -10.48 -8.20 -7.36
N LYS A 83 -9.69 -9.25 -7.19
CA LYS A 83 -10.20 -10.56 -6.78
C LYS A 83 -10.51 -10.60 -5.29
N GLU A 84 -9.62 -10.04 -4.49
CA GLU A 84 -9.80 -9.90 -3.04
C GLU A 84 -9.46 -8.49 -2.62
N VAL A 85 -10.17 -7.99 -1.63
CA VAL A 85 -9.94 -6.69 -1.02
C VAL A 85 -9.90 -6.84 0.49
N PHE A 86 -8.83 -6.37 1.10
CA PHE A 86 -8.69 -6.32 2.55
C PHE A 86 -8.90 -4.89 3.00
N ILE A 87 -9.81 -4.68 3.95
CA ILE A 87 -10.02 -3.39 4.58
C ILE A 87 -9.25 -3.39 5.89
N CYS A 88 -8.39 -2.41 6.07
CA CYS A 88 -7.46 -2.35 7.19
C CYS A 88 -7.64 -1.04 7.95
N LYS A 89 -7.78 -1.14 9.28
CA LYS A 89 -7.80 0.02 10.17
C LYS A 89 -6.38 0.32 10.61
N LYS A 90 -5.91 1.55 10.38
CA LYS A 90 -4.57 1.95 10.83
C LYS A 90 -4.49 1.88 12.36
N ILE A 91 -3.49 1.18 12.86
CA ILE A 91 -3.22 1.07 14.30
C ILE A 91 -1.80 1.52 14.67
N TYR A 92 -0.92 1.68 13.69
CA TYR A 92 0.45 2.16 13.91
C TYR A 92 0.99 2.81 12.65
N VAL A 93 1.72 3.91 12.83
CA VAL A 93 2.48 4.58 11.76
C VAL A 93 3.86 4.92 12.31
N GLY A 94 4.91 4.54 11.59
CA GLY A 94 6.27 4.85 11.97
C GLY A 94 7.14 5.06 10.74
N LYS A 95 8.36 5.55 10.96
CA LYS A 95 9.33 5.75 9.89
C LYS A 95 10.53 4.85 10.13
N LEU A 96 11.02 4.20 9.07
CA LEU A 96 12.30 3.49 9.13
C LEU A 96 13.42 4.51 9.32
N GLU A 97 14.40 4.17 10.14
CA GLU A 97 15.51 5.06 10.47
C GLU A 97 16.85 4.46 10.04
N LYS A 98 17.69 5.29 9.47
CA LYS A 98 19.01 4.88 8.97
C LYS A 98 19.86 4.19 10.04
N GLU A 99 19.79 4.70 11.26
CA GLU A 99 20.60 4.21 12.39
C GLU A 99 20.24 2.79 12.81
N HIS A 100 19.07 2.30 12.41
CA HIS A 100 18.60 0.97 12.78
C HIS A 100 19.00 -0.12 11.79
N PHE A 101 19.65 0.23 10.69
CA PHE A 101 20.14 -0.75 9.70
C PHE A 101 21.41 -1.42 10.23
N LEU A 102 21.31 -2.71 10.51
CA LEU A 102 22.45 -3.51 10.94
C LEU A 102 23.33 -3.92 9.76
N LEU A 103 22.76 -3.87 8.53
CA LEU A 103 23.47 -4.12 7.28
C LEU A 103 23.42 -2.82 6.45
N PRO A 104 24.47 -1.98 6.51
CA PRO A 104 24.47 -0.68 5.85
C PRO A 104 24.25 -0.74 4.34
N GLU A 105 24.61 -1.84 3.69
CA GLU A 105 24.42 -2.02 2.25
C GLU A 105 22.93 -2.02 1.84
N ILE A 106 22.03 -2.42 2.73
CA ILE A 106 20.59 -2.37 2.45
C ILE A 106 20.15 -0.92 2.33
N TYR A 107 20.59 -0.07 3.25
CA TYR A 107 20.29 1.36 3.19
C TYR A 107 20.86 1.99 1.94
N LYS A 108 22.15 1.75 1.66
CA LYS A 108 22.83 2.34 0.51
C LYS A 108 22.17 1.96 -0.82
N LYS A 109 21.76 0.72 -0.95
CA LYS A 109 21.13 0.22 -2.17
C LYS A 109 19.74 0.79 -2.38
N ASN A 110 18.93 0.87 -1.32
CA ASN A 110 17.49 1.17 -1.42
C ASN A 110 17.16 2.63 -1.16
N TYR A 111 18.01 3.37 -0.48
CA TYR A 111 17.74 4.75 -0.08
C TYR A 111 18.85 5.74 -0.44
N PRO A 112 19.24 5.80 -1.74
CA PRO A 112 20.30 6.74 -2.15
C PRO A 112 19.92 8.20 -1.95
N LEU A 113 18.60 8.50 -1.85
CA LEU A 113 18.09 9.85 -1.62
C LEU A 113 17.62 10.07 -0.18
N ASP A 114 17.95 9.15 0.72
CA ASP A 114 17.52 9.18 2.13
C ASP A 114 15.99 9.26 2.30
N ASP A 115 15.25 8.72 1.36
CA ASP A 115 13.78 8.72 1.29
C ASP A 115 13.20 7.45 1.92
N LEU A 116 13.50 7.24 3.20
CA LEU A 116 13.10 6.05 3.95
C LEU A 116 11.58 5.87 3.98
N HIS A 117 11.15 4.62 3.83
CA HIS A 117 9.73 4.28 3.89
C HIS A 117 9.12 4.57 5.24
N TYR A 118 7.85 4.96 5.23
CA TYR A 118 6.99 4.90 6.41
C TYR A 118 6.33 3.53 6.47
N VAL A 119 6.19 3.04 7.70
CA VAL A 119 5.55 1.75 7.99
C VAL A 119 4.14 2.01 8.48
N TYR A 120 3.18 1.35 7.87
CA TYR A 120 1.79 1.40 8.29
C TYR A 120 1.35 0.00 8.68
N ILE A 121 0.87 -0.15 9.92
CA ILE A 121 0.30 -1.40 10.38
C ILE A 121 -1.20 -1.20 10.49
N GLY A 122 -1.96 -2.01 9.78
CA GLY A 122 -3.41 -1.97 9.82
C GLY A 122 -3.99 -3.29 10.30
N GLU A 123 -4.97 -3.21 11.19
CA GLU A 123 -5.76 -4.37 11.55
C GLU A 123 -6.69 -4.72 10.39
N ILE A 124 -6.67 -5.96 9.93
CA ILE A 124 -7.57 -6.44 8.88
C ILE A 124 -8.94 -6.63 9.52
N THR A 125 -9.87 -5.73 9.19
CA THR A 125 -11.22 -5.76 9.77
C THR A 125 -12.22 -6.49 8.90
N ASP A 126 -12.02 -6.48 7.59
CA ASP A 126 -12.92 -7.10 6.63
C ASP A 126 -12.14 -7.61 5.42
N VAL A 127 -12.64 -8.70 4.83
CA VAL A 127 -12.11 -9.25 3.59
C VAL A 127 -13.29 -9.50 2.66
N TYR A 128 -13.19 -8.98 1.44
CA TYR A 128 -14.19 -9.18 0.40
C TYR A 128 -13.55 -9.93 -0.77
N ALA A 129 -14.25 -10.95 -1.27
CA ALA A 129 -13.80 -11.70 -2.42
C ALA A 129 -14.80 -11.55 -3.55
N ASN A 130 -14.30 -11.23 -4.75
CA ASN A 130 -15.09 -11.21 -5.98
C ASN A 130 -15.03 -12.59 -6.62
N LYS A 131 -16.19 -13.13 -6.91
CA LYS A 131 -16.31 -14.44 -7.55
C LYS A 131 -16.23 -14.33 -9.07
#